data_9805e4a15153d03658f4114ea4e86762
#
_entry.id   9805e4a15153d03658f4114ea4e86762
#
_cell.length_a   1.000
_cell.length_b   1.000
_cell.length_c   1.000
_cell.angle_alpha   90.00
_cell.angle_beta   90.00
_cell.angle_gamma   90.00
#
_symmetry.space_group_name_H-M   'P 1'
#
loop_
_entity.id
_entity.type
_entity.pdbx_description
1 polymer ?
#
loop_
_entity_poly.entity_id
_entity_poly.type
_entity_poly.pdbx_seq_one_letter_code
_entity_poly.pdbx_strand_id
1 'polypeptide(L)'
;SGKIKTFQQRVGPETEDLYDQDFFAQIDGVTNALDNVAARNYMDSRCVFFRKPLLESGTLGTKGNTQVVVPDLTESYASSHDPPEKSIPVCTLKNFPNQIEHTIQWAREQFDELFQKPVANVNQYLSQSDYLSSLSSSGDSGYGQQVEQIKEYLVDARPQSFDACIVWARLKFEENYVNMIKQLLFNLPHDAKTTTGQPFWSGPKRAPSPLVFDPHNELHMAYIVATANLHAFNYGLNGSTDVGHIAQVASQVQVPEFVPKEAKVQINDSDPAPGQSTNAAEDQASLEEVVSSLPAPASMAGYRLTPAEFE
;
A
#
# COMPACT_ATOMS: atom_id res chain seq x y z
N SER A 1 36.11 26.74 -11.10
CA SER A 1 35.07 26.07 -10.27
C SER A 1 33.70 26.68 -10.61
N GLY A 2 32.82 25.90 -11.20
CA GLY A 2 31.49 26.32 -11.54
C GLY A 2 30.69 26.70 -10.29
N LYS A 3 29.90 27.77 -10.38
CA LYS A 3 28.98 28.15 -9.31
C LYS A 3 27.73 27.26 -9.43
N ILE A 4 27.42 26.43 -8.42
CA ILE A 4 26.19 25.69 -8.31
C ILE A 4 25.19 26.54 -7.52
N LYS A 5 23.98 26.71 -8.05
CA LYS A 5 22.84 27.30 -7.35
C LYS A 5 21.80 26.19 -7.15
N THR A 6 21.31 26.02 -5.93
CA THR A 6 20.32 25.00 -5.57
C THR A 6 19.00 25.65 -5.19
N PHE A 7 17.90 24.95 -5.50
CA PHE A 7 16.55 25.32 -5.15
C PHE A 7 15.90 24.12 -4.46
N GLN A 8 15.06 24.37 -3.44
CA GLN A 8 14.34 23.33 -2.68
C GLN A 8 12.84 23.33 -2.99
N GLN A 9 12.46 23.91 -4.10
CA GLN A 9 11.08 24.00 -4.54
C GLN A 9 10.77 22.87 -5.51
N ARG A 10 9.53 22.41 -5.45
CA ARG A 10 9.01 21.46 -6.43
C ARG A 10 9.02 22.10 -7.83
N VAL A 11 9.20 21.26 -8.84
CA VAL A 11 9.08 21.67 -10.24
C VAL A 11 7.67 21.35 -10.72
N GLY A 12 6.89 22.39 -10.98
CA GLY A 12 5.49 22.24 -11.39
C GLY A 12 4.83 23.61 -11.67
N PRO A 13 3.55 23.61 -12.07
CA PRO A 13 2.81 24.85 -12.36
C PRO A 13 2.78 25.84 -11.18
N GLU A 14 2.83 25.34 -9.97
CA GLU A 14 2.81 26.12 -8.73
C GLU A 14 4.09 26.94 -8.50
N THR A 15 5.15 26.68 -9.24
CA THR A 15 6.47 27.36 -9.13
C THR A 15 6.87 28.11 -10.39
N GLU A 16 5.92 28.45 -11.26
CA GLU A 16 6.19 29.18 -12.51
C GLU A 16 6.75 30.59 -12.27
N ASP A 17 6.39 31.21 -11.16
CA ASP A 17 6.94 32.54 -10.76
C ASP A 17 8.43 32.46 -10.41
N LEU A 18 8.91 31.30 -9.99
CA LEU A 18 10.34 31.06 -9.69
C LEU A 18 11.11 30.61 -10.92
N TYR A 19 10.53 29.73 -11.74
CA TYR A 19 11.09 29.21 -12.97
C TYR A 19 10.45 29.92 -14.18
N ASP A 20 10.56 31.22 -14.18
CA ASP A 20 10.00 32.13 -15.17
C ASP A 20 10.83 32.26 -16.46
N GLN A 21 10.47 33.20 -17.31
CA GLN A 21 11.19 33.50 -18.54
C GLN A 21 12.67 33.89 -18.27
N ASP A 22 12.92 34.66 -17.21
CA ASP A 22 14.28 35.13 -16.90
C ASP A 22 15.16 33.97 -16.41
N PHE A 23 14.56 33.03 -15.67
CA PHE A 23 15.24 31.78 -15.32
C PHE A 23 15.62 30.98 -16.56
N PHE A 24 14.68 30.72 -17.48
CA PHE A 24 14.97 29.96 -18.68
C PHE A 24 15.91 30.70 -19.65
N ALA A 25 15.94 32.03 -19.64
CA ALA A 25 16.88 32.79 -20.45
C ALA A 25 18.35 32.59 -20.03
N GLN A 26 18.60 32.24 -18.74
CA GLN A 26 19.94 32.09 -18.19
C GLN A 26 20.53 30.69 -18.34
N ILE A 27 19.76 29.72 -18.81
CA ILE A 27 20.22 28.32 -18.96
C ILE A 27 20.32 27.95 -20.47
N ASP A 28 21.25 27.08 -20.80
CA ASP A 28 21.45 26.59 -22.16
C ASP A 28 20.61 25.35 -22.47
N GLY A 29 20.25 24.57 -21.47
CA GLY A 29 19.42 23.36 -21.59
C GLY A 29 19.02 22.82 -20.23
N VAL A 30 18.20 21.79 -20.23
CA VAL A 30 17.66 21.12 -19.04
C VAL A 30 18.01 19.64 -19.10
N THR A 31 18.37 19.08 -17.96
CA THR A 31 18.51 17.63 -17.75
C THR A 31 17.54 17.20 -16.69
N ASN A 32 16.59 16.33 -17.02
CA ASN A 32 15.63 15.78 -16.08
C ASN A 32 16.18 14.53 -15.37
N ALA A 33 15.97 14.51 -14.04
CA ALA A 33 16.12 13.33 -13.20
C ALA A 33 14.87 13.26 -12.29
N LEU A 34 13.70 13.20 -12.92
CA LEU A 34 12.39 13.28 -12.26
C LEU A 34 11.80 11.88 -12.07
N ASP A 35 10.97 11.72 -11.05
CA ASP A 35 10.42 10.43 -10.61
C ASP A 35 8.95 10.20 -11.04
N ASN A 36 8.31 11.19 -11.67
CA ASN A 36 6.92 11.06 -12.11
C ASN A 36 6.66 11.67 -13.48
N VAL A 37 5.70 11.09 -14.21
CA VAL A 37 5.36 11.47 -15.59
C VAL A 37 4.79 12.89 -15.67
N ALA A 38 4.03 13.34 -14.65
CA ALA A 38 3.43 14.68 -14.65
C ALA A 38 4.50 15.77 -14.65
N ALA A 39 5.54 15.66 -13.81
CA ALA A 39 6.65 16.59 -13.77
C ALA A 39 7.49 16.56 -15.06
N ARG A 40 7.68 15.37 -15.65
CA ARG A 40 8.38 15.21 -16.94
C ARG A 40 7.65 15.93 -18.07
N ASN A 41 6.33 15.72 -18.20
CA ASN A 41 5.49 16.39 -19.18
C ASN A 41 5.48 17.90 -18.97
N TYR A 42 5.45 18.36 -17.71
CA TYR A 42 5.52 19.77 -17.39
C TYR A 42 6.84 20.38 -17.86
N MET A 43 7.99 19.78 -17.53
CA MET A 43 9.30 20.28 -17.97
C MET A 43 9.47 20.21 -19.48
N ASP A 44 9.00 19.16 -20.14
CA ASP A 44 8.99 19.06 -21.59
C ASP A 44 8.23 20.23 -22.22
N SER A 45 7.02 20.53 -21.73
CA SER A 45 6.23 21.66 -22.23
C SER A 45 6.93 23.00 -22.04
N ARG A 46 7.62 23.20 -20.91
CA ARG A 46 8.40 24.42 -20.63
C ARG A 46 9.63 24.52 -21.54
N CYS A 47 10.35 23.41 -21.76
CA CYS A 47 11.50 23.36 -22.63
C CYS A 47 11.12 23.65 -24.09
N VAL A 48 10.00 23.09 -24.57
CA VAL A 48 9.46 23.39 -25.91
C VAL A 48 9.06 24.87 -26.03
N PHE A 49 8.35 25.41 -25.03
CA PHE A 49 7.90 26.81 -25.02
C PHE A 49 9.07 27.79 -25.04
N PHE A 50 10.09 27.58 -24.19
CA PHE A 50 11.26 28.45 -24.12
C PHE A 50 12.38 28.06 -25.10
N ARG A 51 12.14 27.08 -25.97
CA ARG A 51 13.11 26.58 -26.97
C ARG A 51 14.43 26.15 -26.37
N LYS A 52 14.38 25.44 -25.23
CA LYS A 52 15.57 24.90 -24.58
C LYS A 52 15.70 23.40 -24.85
N PRO A 53 16.90 22.91 -25.19
CA PRO A 53 17.13 21.47 -25.27
C PRO A 53 16.84 20.79 -23.95
N LEU A 54 16.22 19.61 -23.98
CA LEU A 54 15.94 18.79 -22.85
C LEU A 54 16.60 17.42 -23.01
N LEU A 55 17.38 17.02 -22.03
CA LEU A 55 17.82 15.64 -21.87
C LEU A 55 16.95 14.98 -20.82
N GLU A 56 15.96 14.23 -21.27
CA GLU A 56 15.09 13.45 -20.41
C GLU A 56 15.76 12.15 -20.02
N SER A 57 15.71 11.77 -18.74
CA SER A 57 16.19 10.48 -18.28
C SER A 57 15.19 9.84 -17.32
N GLY A 58 14.97 8.55 -17.53
CA GLY A 58 14.04 7.75 -16.72
C GLY A 58 14.63 6.41 -16.34
N THR A 59 14.10 5.83 -15.28
CA THR A 59 14.44 4.48 -14.85
C THR A 59 13.17 3.67 -14.65
N LEU A 60 13.27 2.36 -14.95
CA LEU A 60 12.25 1.37 -14.67
C LEU A 60 12.95 0.13 -14.10
N GLY A 61 13.07 0.09 -12.79
CA GLY A 61 13.85 -0.93 -12.08
C GLY A 61 15.34 -0.86 -12.50
N THR A 62 15.86 -1.95 -13.08
CA THR A 62 17.25 -2.06 -13.56
C THR A 62 17.48 -1.48 -14.95
N LYS A 63 16.43 -1.00 -15.62
CA LYS A 63 16.52 -0.39 -16.95
C LYS A 63 16.48 1.12 -16.81
N GLY A 64 17.28 1.80 -17.63
CA GLY A 64 17.25 3.24 -17.80
C GLY A 64 17.00 3.60 -19.26
N ASN A 65 16.39 4.73 -19.51
CA ASN A 65 16.26 5.30 -20.82
C ASN A 65 16.72 6.76 -20.82
N THR A 66 17.06 7.27 -22.00
CA THR A 66 17.38 8.67 -22.20
C THR A 66 16.76 9.11 -23.51
N GLN A 67 16.06 10.24 -23.49
CA GLN A 67 15.49 10.85 -24.67
C GLN A 67 16.04 12.28 -24.81
N VAL A 68 16.53 12.60 -26.00
CA VAL A 68 16.99 13.94 -26.34
C VAL A 68 15.87 14.69 -27.04
N VAL A 69 15.46 15.81 -26.47
CA VAL A 69 14.45 16.71 -27.06
C VAL A 69 15.12 18.01 -27.45
N VAL A 70 15.12 18.30 -28.73
CA VAL A 70 15.62 19.58 -29.29
C VAL A 70 14.44 20.25 -30.00
N PRO A 71 13.93 21.38 -29.48
CA PRO A 71 12.82 22.09 -30.09
C PRO A 71 13.05 22.35 -31.57
N ASP A 72 12.03 22.19 -32.37
CA ASP A 72 12.02 22.34 -33.87
C ASP A 72 12.85 21.26 -34.62
N LEU A 73 13.49 20.30 -33.93
CA LEU A 73 14.34 19.29 -34.57
C LEU A 73 13.90 17.86 -34.24
N THR A 74 13.48 17.59 -33.02
CA THR A 74 13.04 16.26 -32.56
C THR A 74 11.60 16.29 -32.07
N GLU A 75 11.01 15.12 -31.87
CA GLU A 75 9.76 15.00 -31.12
C GLU A 75 9.97 15.41 -29.65
N SER A 76 8.89 15.90 -29.02
CA SER A 76 8.91 16.18 -27.58
C SER A 76 8.72 14.90 -26.77
N TYR A 77 9.06 14.95 -25.47
CA TYR A 77 8.83 13.81 -24.57
C TYR A 77 7.34 13.46 -24.49
N ALA A 78 6.46 14.47 -24.40
CA ALA A 78 5.01 14.28 -24.30
C ALA A 78 4.37 13.73 -25.60
N SER A 79 5.02 13.83 -26.75
CA SER A 79 4.55 13.23 -28.02
C SER A 79 4.85 11.73 -28.11
N SER A 80 5.80 11.23 -27.33
CA SER A 80 6.06 9.81 -27.13
C SER A 80 5.38 9.34 -25.84
N HIS A 81 4.83 8.13 -25.85
CA HIS A 81 4.29 7.53 -24.63
C HIS A 81 5.27 6.48 -24.12
N ASP A 82 5.75 6.64 -22.91
CA ASP A 82 6.43 5.55 -22.23
C ASP A 82 5.48 4.33 -22.20
N PRO A 83 6.00 3.11 -22.43
CA PRO A 83 5.16 1.92 -22.30
C PRO A 83 4.50 1.96 -20.92
N PRO A 84 3.19 1.68 -20.81
CA PRO A 84 2.54 1.63 -19.51
C PRO A 84 3.30 0.65 -18.62
N GLU A 85 3.55 1.05 -17.37
CA GLU A 85 4.12 0.14 -16.37
C GLU A 85 3.23 -1.10 -16.34
N LYS A 86 3.84 -2.25 -16.57
CA LYS A 86 3.12 -3.51 -16.41
C LYS A 86 2.81 -3.64 -14.93
N SER A 87 1.56 -3.42 -14.55
CA SER A 87 1.11 -3.71 -13.19
C SER A 87 1.42 -5.17 -12.84
N ILE A 88 1.96 -5.38 -11.66
CA ILE A 88 2.18 -6.74 -11.17
C ILE A 88 0.81 -7.37 -10.93
N PRO A 89 0.53 -8.56 -11.49
CA PRO A 89 -0.74 -9.24 -11.27
C PRO A 89 -1.05 -9.41 -9.78
N VAL A 90 -2.28 -9.12 -9.36
CA VAL A 90 -2.69 -9.22 -7.95
C VAL A 90 -2.48 -10.63 -7.40
N CYS A 91 -2.75 -11.67 -8.19
CA CYS A 91 -2.50 -13.05 -7.81
C CYS A 91 -1.01 -13.31 -7.53
N THR A 92 -0.10 -12.67 -8.28
CA THR A 92 1.35 -12.78 -8.06
C THR A 92 1.75 -12.10 -6.76
N LEU A 93 1.26 -10.88 -6.50
CA LEU A 93 1.57 -10.15 -5.27
C LEU A 93 1.09 -10.89 -4.03
N LYS A 94 -0.15 -11.38 -4.06
CA LYS A 94 -0.77 -12.00 -2.87
C LYS A 94 -0.32 -13.44 -2.63
N ASN A 95 -0.15 -14.24 -3.68
CA ASN A 95 0.00 -15.68 -3.54
C ASN A 95 1.34 -16.23 -4.04
N PHE A 96 1.95 -15.61 -5.06
CA PHE A 96 3.10 -16.20 -5.76
C PHE A 96 4.23 -15.19 -6.00
N PRO A 97 4.65 -14.39 -5.00
CA PRO A 97 5.76 -13.46 -5.19
C PRO A 97 7.04 -14.24 -5.48
N ASN A 98 7.79 -13.81 -6.50
CA ASN A 98 9.01 -14.51 -6.93
C ASN A 98 10.14 -13.56 -7.33
N GLN A 99 9.95 -12.25 -7.21
CA GLN A 99 10.93 -11.21 -7.46
C GLN A 99 10.89 -10.20 -6.30
N ILE A 100 11.99 -9.45 -6.13
CA ILE A 100 12.10 -8.47 -5.06
C ILE A 100 11.04 -7.36 -5.20
N GLU A 101 10.72 -6.97 -6.43
CA GLU A 101 9.71 -5.95 -6.75
C GLU A 101 8.32 -6.38 -6.26
N HIS A 102 8.01 -7.68 -6.32
CA HIS A 102 6.73 -8.22 -5.81
C HIS A 102 6.64 -8.05 -4.30
N THR A 103 7.72 -8.31 -3.57
CA THR A 103 7.74 -8.20 -2.10
C THR A 103 7.72 -6.74 -1.65
N ILE A 104 8.39 -5.84 -2.36
CA ILE A 104 8.37 -4.40 -2.09
C ILE A 104 6.96 -3.84 -2.34
N GLN A 105 6.34 -4.19 -3.47
CA GLN A 105 4.98 -3.74 -3.78
C GLN A 105 3.97 -4.28 -2.76
N TRP A 106 4.07 -5.55 -2.38
CA TRP A 106 3.25 -6.13 -1.32
C TRP A 106 3.42 -5.39 0.01
N ALA A 107 4.66 -5.05 0.39
CA ALA A 107 4.93 -4.31 1.62
C ALA A 107 4.32 -2.89 1.60
N ARG A 108 4.35 -2.21 0.46
CA ARG A 108 3.68 -0.91 0.27
C ARG A 108 2.17 -1.04 0.40
N GLU A 109 1.56 -2.06 -0.23
CA GLU A 109 0.12 -2.32 -0.09
C GLU A 109 -0.26 -2.64 1.36
N GLN A 110 0.56 -3.43 2.07
CA GLN A 110 0.35 -3.68 3.50
C GLN A 110 0.42 -2.41 4.34
N PHE A 111 1.35 -1.51 4.04
CA PHE A 111 1.44 -0.21 4.73
C PHE A 111 0.16 0.61 4.50
N ASP A 112 -0.28 0.72 3.26
CA ASP A 112 -1.50 1.45 2.90
C ASP A 112 -2.74 0.84 3.57
N GLU A 113 -2.85 -0.49 3.56
CA GLU A 113 -3.98 -1.25 4.11
C GLU A 113 -4.03 -1.24 5.64
N LEU A 114 -2.90 -1.05 6.32
CA LEU A 114 -2.84 -1.04 7.79
C LEU A 114 -2.80 0.37 8.38
N PHE A 115 -2.18 1.35 7.71
CA PHE A 115 -1.85 2.62 8.36
C PHE A 115 -2.38 3.87 7.64
N GLN A 116 -2.89 3.74 6.41
CA GLN A 116 -3.42 4.87 5.64
C GLN A 116 -4.91 4.75 5.34
N LYS A 117 -5.31 3.78 4.52
CA LYS A 117 -6.70 3.63 4.07
C LYS A 117 -7.72 3.50 5.21
N PRO A 118 -7.52 2.60 6.22
CA PRO A 118 -8.47 2.47 7.31
C PRO A 118 -8.61 3.75 8.12
N VAL A 119 -7.49 4.43 8.35
CA VAL A 119 -7.44 5.69 9.07
C VAL A 119 -8.18 6.80 8.31
N ALA A 120 -7.99 6.88 6.99
CA ALA A 120 -8.72 7.81 6.14
C ALA A 120 -10.22 7.51 6.13
N ASN A 121 -10.62 6.24 6.00
CA ASN A 121 -12.02 5.81 6.04
C ASN A 121 -12.70 6.14 7.37
N VAL A 122 -12.02 5.91 8.49
CA VAL A 122 -12.48 6.31 9.82
C VAL A 122 -12.69 7.82 9.90
N ASN A 123 -11.72 8.60 9.46
CA ASN A 123 -11.81 10.05 9.49
C ASN A 123 -12.95 10.58 8.60
N GLN A 124 -13.19 9.97 7.44
CA GLN A 124 -14.31 10.31 6.57
C GLN A 124 -15.64 9.96 7.24
N TYR A 125 -15.76 8.77 7.83
CA TYR A 125 -16.93 8.36 8.60
C TYR A 125 -17.26 9.33 9.73
N LEU A 126 -16.25 9.79 10.47
CA LEU A 126 -16.45 10.71 11.59
C LEU A 126 -16.78 12.14 11.17
N SER A 127 -16.37 12.56 9.97
CA SER A 127 -16.53 13.95 9.48
C SER A 127 -17.73 14.16 8.55
N GLN A 128 -18.19 13.09 7.87
CA GLN A 128 -19.25 13.16 6.85
C GLN A 128 -20.47 12.37 7.32
N SER A 129 -21.59 13.05 7.54
CA SER A 129 -22.83 12.45 8.07
C SER A 129 -23.48 11.41 7.14
N ASP A 130 -23.22 11.52 5.84
CA ASP A 130 -23.78 10.67 4.78
C ASP A 130 -22.77 9.65 4.20
N TYR A 131 -21.60 9.50 4.86
CA TYR A 131 -20.51 8.66 4.33
C TYR A 131 -20.94 7.22 4.04
N LEU A 132 -21.58 6.54 4.99
CA LEU A 132 -22.04 5.16 4.80
C LEU A 132 -23.12 5.04 3.72
N SER A 133 -24.00 6.04 3.63
CA SER A 133 -25.05 6.08 2.60
C SER A 133 -24.46 6.26 1.21
N SER A 134 -23.45 7.13 1.10
CA SER A 134 -22.72 7.37 -0.15
C SER A 134 -21.96 6.12 -0.61
N LEU A 135 -21.30 5.42 0.31
CA LEU A 135 -20.63 4.16 0.02
C LEU A 135 -21.59 3.07 -0.43
N SER A 136 -22.72 2.91 0.26
CA SER A 136 -23.74 1.92 -0.09
C SER A 136 -24.36 2.18 -1.47
N SER A 137 -24.56 3.47 -1.83
CA SER A 137 -25.16 3.85 -3.12
C SER A 137 -24.20 3.79 -4.31
N SER A 138 -22.90 3.81 -4.09
CA SER A 138 -21.91 3.70 -5.16
C SER A 138 -21.84 2.33 -5.83
N GLY A 139 -22.49 1.31 -5.23
CA GLY A 139 -22.46 -0.06 -5.74
C GLY A 139 -21.07 -0.70 -5.65
N ASP A 140 -20.17 -0.12 -4.85
CA ASP A 140 -18.82 -0.63 -4.66
C ASP A 140 -18.86 -1.99 -3.96
N SER A 141 -18.28 -3.01 -4.59
CA SER A 141 -18.13 -4.35 -4.03
C SER A 141 -17.32 -4.38 -2.71
N GLY A 142 -16.65 -3.29 -2.38
CA GLY A 142 -15.86 -3.10 -1.16
C GLY A 142 -16.62 -2.54 0.05
N TYR A 143 -17.90 -2.20 -0.08
CA TYR A 143 -18.66 -1.56 1.00
C TYR A 143 -18.60 -2.32 2.34
N GLY A 144 -18.88 -3.62 2.32
CA GLY A 144 -18.82 -4.46 3.52
C GLY A 144 -17.45 -4.45 4.18
N GLN A 145 -16.41 -4.61 3.39
CA GLN A 145 -15.03 -4.59 3.87
C GLN A 145 -14.64 -3.23 4.50
N GLN A 146 -15.09 -2.13 3.91
CA GLN A 146 -14.82 -0.79 4.45
C GLN A 146 -15.54 -0.56 5.78
N VAL A 147 -16.78 -1.02 5.91
CA VAL A 147 -17.54 -0.92 7.17
C VAL A 147 -16.90 -1.76 8.29
N GLU A 148 -16.53 -3.00 7.99
CA GLU A 148 -15.80 -3.86 8.93
C GLU A 148 -14.48 -3.23 9.36
N GLN A 149 -13.75 -2.63 8.44
CA GLN A 149 -12.50 -1.94 8.71
C GLN A 149 -12.70 -0.72 9.62
N ILE A 150 -13.77 0.07 9.41
CA ILE A 150 -14.13 1.17 10.31
C ILE A 150 -14.41 0.64 11.72
N LYS A 151 -15.16 -0.46 11.84
CA LYS A 151 -15.43 -1.09 13.13
C LYS A 151 -14.14 -1.57 13.81
N GLU A 152 -13.28 -2.28 13.08
CA GLU A 152 -11.99 -2.74 13.60
C GLU A 152 -11.21 -1.57 14.21
N TYR A 153 -11.05 -0.46 13.47
CA TYR A 153 -10.21 0.65 13.92
C TYR A 153 -10.86 1.57 14.96
N LEU A 154 -12.18 1.70 15.00
CA LEU A 154 -12.85 2.53 16.00
C LEU A 154 -13.20 1.78 17.29
N VAL A 155 -13.44 0.46 17.20
CA VAL A 155 -13.99 -0.33 18.31
C VAL A 155 -13.05 -1.46 18.68
N ASP A 156 -12.82 -2.42 17.78
CA ASP A 156 -12.22 -3.71 18.14
C ASP A 156 -10.72 -3.62 18.38
N ALA A 157 -9.99 -2.89 17.54
CA ALA A 157 -8.52 -2.75 17.60
C ALA A 157 -8.05 -1.40 18.16
N ARG A 158 -8.96 -0.59 18.72
CA ARG A 158 -8.61 0.70 19.31
C ARG A 158 -7.72 0.53 20.52
N PRO A 159 -6.41 0.90 20.46
CA PRO A 159 -5.49 0.68 21.55
C PRO A 159 -5.73 1.68 22.69
N GLN A 160 -5.58 1.22 23.94
CA GLN A 160 -5.59 2.06 25.15
C GLN A 160 -4.18 2.34 25.70
N SER A 161 -3.18 1.62 25.19
CA SER A 161 -1.78 1.73 25.59
C SER A 161 -0.87 1.28 24.45
N PHE A 162 0.42 1.55 24.58
CA PHE A 162 1.41 1.04 23.63
C PHE A 162 1.51 -0.50 23.64
N ASP A 163 1.32 -1.14 24.81
CA ASP A 163 1.30 -2.60 24.91
C ASP A 163 0.16 -3.21 24.08
N ALA A 164 -1.01 -2.55 24.00
CA ALA A 164 -2.08 -2.97 23.12
C ALA A 164 -1.68 -2.88 21.62
N CYS A 165 -0.87 -1.88 21.26
CA CYS A 165 -0.31 -1.79 19.90
C CYS A 165 0.67 -2.94 19.61
N ILE A 166 1.46 -3.37 20.59
CA ILE A 166 2.35 -4.53 20.46
C ILE A 166 1.54 -5.82 20.25
N VAL A 167 0.47 -6.01 21.02
CA VAL A 167 -0.44 -7.16 20.87
C VAL A 167 -1.03 -7.18 19.45
N TRP A 168 -1.54 -6.04 18.98
CA TRP A 168 -2.08 -5.92 17.64
C TRP A 168 -1.02 -6.23 16.57
N ALA A 169 0.19 -5.68 16.70
CA ALA A 169 1.28 -5.95 15.77
C ALA A 169 1.64 -7.45 15.72
N ARG A 170 1.65 -8.13 16.89
CA ARG A 170 1.91 -9.57 16.95
C ARG A 170 0.82 -10.39 16.26
N LEU A 171 -0.44 -9.99 16.40
CA LEU A 171 -1.55 -10.63 15.69
C LEU A 171 -1.49 -10.39 14.18
N LYS A 172 -1.12 -9.19 13.72
CA LYS A 172 -0.89 -8.90 12.30
C LYS A 172 0.30 -9.68 11.72
N PHE A 173 1.35 -9.92 12.51
CA PHE A 173 2.42 -10.84 12.11
C PHE A 173 1.88 -12.25 11.87
N GLU A 174 1.03 -12.75 12.76
CA GLU A 174 0.43 -14.08 12.62
C GLU A 174 -0.47 -14.15 11.39
N GLU A 175 -1.30 -13.13 11.18
CA GLU A 175 -2.17 -13.04 10.02
C GLU A 175 -1.37 -13.11 8.71
N ASN A 176 -0.36 -12.24 8.56
CA ASN A 176 0.37 -12.07 7.31
C ASN A 176 1.37 -13.18 6.99
N TYR A 177 2.07 -13.69 8.01
CA TYR A 177 3.19 -14.62 7.79
C TYR A 177 2.92 -16.06 8.21
N VAL A 178 1.76 -16.32 8.81
CA VAL A 178 1.39 -17.67 9.25
C VAL A 178 0.04 -18.07 8.66
N ASN A 179 -1.04 -17.34 8.97
CA ASN A 179 -2.40 -17.74 8.63
C ASN A 179 -2.66 -17.68 7.12
N MET A 180 -2.24 -16.61 6.45
CA MET A 180 -2.37 -16.49 5.00
C MET A 180 -1.62 -17.63 4.27
N ILE A 181 -0.43 -17.99 4.77
CA ILE A 181 0.36 -19.09 4.20
C ILE A 181 -0.30 -20.45 4.48
N LYS A 182 -0.79 -20.68 5.70
CA LYS A 182 -1.56 -21.90 6.03
C LYS A 182 -2.80 -22.02 5.15
N GLN A 183 -3.53 -20.92 4.94
CA GLN A 183 -4.71 -20.88 4.07
C GLN A 183 -4.36 -21.21 2.62
N LEU A 184 -3.27 -20.65 2.10
CA LEU A 184 -2.79 -20.92 0.75
C LEU A 184 -2.41 -22.38 0.57
N LEU A 185 -1.63 -22.94 1.50
CA LEU A 185 -1.18 -24.35 1.44
C LEU A 185 -2.29 -25.37 1.70
N PHE A 186 -3.35 -24.98 2.41
CA PHE A 186 -4.55 -25.81 2.56
C PHE A 186 -5.26 -25.99 1.22
N ASN A 187 -5.40 -24.92 0.43
CA ASN A 187 -6.04 -24.97 -0.88
C ASN A 187 -5.11 -25.47 -1.98
N LEU A 188 -3.82 -25.24 -1.86
CA LEU A 188 -2.77 -25.65 -2.80
C LEU A 188 -1.63 -26.37 -2.04
N PRO A 189 -1.84 -27.64 -1.62
CA PRO A 189 -0.84 -28.38 -0.88
C PRO A 189 0.46 -28.58 -1.68
N HIS A 190 1.55 -28.95 -1.01
CA HIS A 190 2.88 -29.07 -1.63
C HIS A 190 2.92 -30.03 -2.82
N ASP A 191 2.05 -31.04 -2.84
CA ASP A 191 1.91 -32.04 -3.91
C ASP A 191 0.81 -31.68 -4.93
N ALA A 192 0.25 -30.48 -4.86
CA ALA A 192 -0.77 -30.00 -5.79
C ALA A 192 -0.29 -30.11 -7.24
N LYS A 193 -1.22 -30.48 -8.13
CA LYS A 193 -0.97 -30.61 -9.56
C LYS A 193 -1.83 -29.64 -10.36
N THR A 194 -1.31 -29.22 -11.49
CA THR A 194 -2.07 -28.45 -12.48
C THR A 194 -3.11 -29.34 -13.19
N THR A 195 -4.01 -28.74 -13.93
CA THR A 195 -4.99 -29.47 -14.77
C THR A 195 -4.34 -30.40 -15.80
N THR A 196 -3.06 -30.15 -16.13
CA THR A 196 -2.26 -31.00 -17.04
C THR A 196 -1.45 -32.09 -16.30
N GLY A 197 -1.63 -32.23 -14.98
CA GLY A 197 -0.95 -33.23 -14.15
C GLY A 197 0.48 -32.89 -13.74
N GLN A 198 1.00 -31.71 -14.12
CA GLN A 198 2.33 -31.25 -13.71
C GLN A 198 2.31 -30.72 -12.27
N PRO A 199 3.44 -30.74 -11.53
CA PRO A 199 3.52 -30.11 -10.22
C PRO A 199 3.13 -28.62 -10.29
N PHE A 200 2.21 -28.19 -9.41
CA PHE A 200 1.79 -26.81 -9.34
C PHE A 200 2.93 -25.89 -8.86
N TRP A 201 3.63 -26.33 -7.80
CA TRP A 201 4.77 -25.62 -7.23
C TRP A 201 6.03 -25.94 -8.05
N SER A 202 6.22 -25.20 -9.14
CA SER A 202 7.35 -25.38 -10.06
C SER A 202 7.75 -24.06 -10.72
N GLY A 203 8.97 -23.96 -11.19
CA GLY A 203 9.51 -22.76 -11.83
C GLY A 203 9.51 -21.56 -10.88
N PRO A 204 8.84 -20.43 -11.23
CA PRO A 204 8.76 -19.25 -10.37
C PRO A 204 7.82 -19.44 -9.17
N LYS A 205 6.90 -20.41 -9.21
CA LYS A 205 5.98 -20.68 -8.11
C LYS A 205 6.65 -21.59 -7.08
N ARG A 206 7.08 -21.02 -5.98
CA ARG A 206 7.68 -21.75 -4.85
C ARG A 206 6.67 -21.84 -3.72
N ALA A 207 6.47 -23.04 -3.16
CA ALA A 207 5.60 -23.22 -2.01
C ALA A 207 6.20 -22.47 -0.81
N PRO A 208 5.46 -21.56 -0.17
CA PRO A 208 5.92 -20.86 1.03
C PRO A 208 5.89 -21.80 2.25
N SER A 209 6.51 -21.35 3.34
CA SER A 209 6.42 -22.01 4.64
C SER A 209 5.90 -21.02 5.68
N PRO A 210 4.90 -21.38 6.49
CA PRO A 210 4.45 -20.53 7.59
C PRO A 210 5.61 -20.25 8.55
N LEU A 211 5.75 -18.99 8.99
CA LEU A 211 6.74 -18.64 9.98
C LEU A 211 6.31 -19.07 11.37
N VAL A 212 7.29 -19.26 12.26
CA VAL A 212 7.08 -19.36 13.70
C VAL A 212 7.68 -18.10 14.30
N PHE A 213 6.88 -17.32 15.02
CA PHE A 213 7.38 -16.10 15.65
C PHE A 213 8.51 -16.42 16.63
N ASP A 214 9.63 -15.72 16.48
CA ASP A 214 10.80 -15.82 17.32
C ASP A 214 11.22 -14.41 17.77
N PRO A 215 11.15 -14.09 19.07
CA PRO A 215 11.54 -12.79 19.61
C PRO A 215 13.05 -12.51 19.54
N HIS A 216 13.87 -13.51 19.20
CA HIS A 216 15.31 -13.36 18.98
C HIS A 216 15.66 -13.16 17.49
N ASN A 217 14.69 -13.29 16.60
CA ASN A 217 14.89 -13.02 15.18
C ASN A 217 14.77 -11.51 14.92
N GLU A 218 15.84 -10.90 14.42
CA GLU A 218 15.90 -9.46 14.15
C GLU A 218 14.82 -8.98 13.17
N LEU A 219 14.50 -9.75 12.12
CA LEU A 219 13.48 -9.40 11.14
C LEU A 219 12.07 -9.46 11.74
N HIS A 220 11.79 -10.49 12.56
CA HIS A 220 10.49 -10.58 13.24
C HIS A 220 10.31 -9.40 14.19
N MET A 221 11.35 -9.07 14.96
CA MET A 221 11.28 -7.94 15.88
C MET A 221 11.22 -6.59 15.17
N ALA A 222 11.95 -6.41 14.07
CA ALA A 222 11.84 -5.20 13.27
C ALA A 222 10.40 -4.95 12.78
N TYR A 223 9.70 -6.00 12.32
CA TYR A 223 8.30 -5.92 11.96
C TYR A 223 7.41 -5.52 13.15
N ILE A 224 7.55 -6.19 14.31
CA ILE A 224 6.73 -5.89 15.49
C ILE A 224 6.96 -4.45 15.98
N VAL A 225 8.22 -4.03 16.08
CA VAL A 225 8.58 -2.67 16.51
C VAL A 225 7.99 -1.62 15.57
N ALA A 226 8.19 -1.77 14.26
CA ALA A 226 7.67 -0.83 13.28
C ALA A 226 6.14 -0.77 13.28
N THR A 227 5.48 -1.94 13.24
CA THR A 227 4.02 -2.07 13.18
C THR A 227 3.35 -1.51 14.44
N ALA A 228 3.89 -1.80 15.64
CA ALA A 228 3.36 -1.27 16.89
C ALA A 228 3.49 0.24 16.99
N ASN A 229 4.63 0.81 16.56
CA ASN A 229 4.86 2.25 16.58
C ASN A 229 3.98 2.99 15.56
N LEU A 230 3.80 2.46 14.35
CA LEU A 230 2.91 3.03 13.34
C LEU A 230 1.45 3.00 13.80
N HIS A 231 1.02 1.90 14.41
CA HIS A 231 -0.32 1.81 14.99
C HIS A 231 -0.51 2.81 16.13
N ALA A 232 0.45 2.93 17.05
CA ALA A 232 0.43 3.95 18.08
C ALA A 232 0.36 5.37 17.50
N PHE A 233 1.13 5.66 16.47
CA PHE A 233 1.10 6.94 15.76
C PHE A 233 -0.29 7.26 15.19
N ASN A 234 -0.97 6.30 14.56
CA ASN A 234 -2.33 6.49 14.06
C ASN A 234 -3.30 6.98 15.16
N TYR A 235 -3.10 6.55 16.40
CA TYR A 235 -3.97 6.89 17.54
C TYR A 235 -3.43 8.02 18.43
N GLY A 236 -2.31 8.62 18.06
CA GLY A 236 -1.67 9.69 18.83
C GLY A 236 -1.09 9.21 20.16
N LEU A 237 -0.77 7.92 20.28
CA LEU A 237 -0.09 7.34 21.44
C LEU A 237 1.43 7.46 21.30
N ASN A 238 2.12 7.56 22.43
CA ASN A 238 3.58 7.52 22.44
C ASN A 238 4.07 6.11 22.09
N GLY A 239 4.96 6.03 21.11
CA GLY A 239 5.66 4.81 20.77
C GLY A 239 6.82 4.50 21.70
N SER A 240 7.53 3.40 21.44
CA SER A 240 8.73 2.99 22.18
C SER A 240 9.75 2.32 21.26
N THR A 241 11.02 2.52 21.57
CA THR A 241 12.16 1.83 20.95
C THR A 241 12.78 0.78 21.89
N ASP A 242 12.17 0.51 23.04
CA ASP A 242 12.60 -0.54 23.98
C ASP A 242 12.26 -1.92 23.40
N VAL A 243 13.19 -2.47 22.62
CA VAL A 243 13.04 -3.78 21.98
C VAL A 243 12.87 -4.89 23.02
N GLY A 244 13.48 -4.77 24.21
CA GLY A 244 13.36 -5.77 25.26
C GLY A 244 11.93 -5.86 25.81
N HIS A 245 11.33 -4.73 26.13
CA HIS A 245 9.92 -4.66 26.55
C HIS A 245 8.98 -5.16 25.46
N ILE A 246 9.20 -4.69 24.20
CA ILE A 246 8.37 -5.10 23.07
C ILE A 246 8.44 -6.63 22.84
N ALA A 247 9.64 -7.22 22.91
CA ALA A 247 9.82 -8.67 22.76
C ALA A 247 9.13 -9.45 23.90
N GLN A 248 9.20 -8.95 25.12
CA GLN A 248 8.54 -9.56 26.27
C GLN A 248 7.02 -9.58 26.10
N VAL A 249 6.40 -8.45 25.73
CA VAL A 249 4.95 -8.36 25.51
C VAL A 249 4.54 -9.24 24.33
N ALA A 250 5.23 -9.14 23.18
CA ALA A 250 4.91 -9.91 21.99
C ALA A 250 4.98 -11.43 22.22
N SER A 251 5.91 -11.89 23.06
CA SER A 251 6.06 -13.32 23.42
C SER A 251 4.93 -13.87 24.29
N GLN A 252 4.23 -13.01 25.01
CA GLN A 252 3.13 -13.39 25.90
C GLN A 252 1.76 -13.37 25.22
N VAL A 253 1.69 -12.90 23.95
CA VAL A 253 0.43 -12.84 23.23
C VAL A 253 -0.10 -14.24 22.94
N GLN A 254 -1.32 -14.50 23.41
CA GLN A 254 -2.03 -15.72 23.07
C GLN A 254 -2.64 -15.56 21.68
N VAL A 255 -2.07 -16.28 20.71
CA VAL A 255 -2.54 -16.25 19.33
C VAL A 255 -3.68 -17.24 19.19
N PRO A 256 -4.85 -16.83 18.65
CA PRO A 256 -5.96 -17.74 18.38
C PRO A 256 -5.55 -18.82 17.37
N GLU A 257 -6.07 -20.03 17.56
CA GLU A 257 -5.86 -21.11 16.61
C GLU A 257 -6.55 -20.76 15.27
N PHE A 258 -5.78 -20.85 14.18
CA PHE A 258 -6.29 -20.61 12.83
C PHE A 258 -6.73 -21.92 12.20
N VAL A 259 -8.00 -21.97 11.78
CA VAL A 259 -8.58 -23.10 11.04
C VAL A 259 -8.78 -22.68 9.58
N PRO A 260 -8.00 -23.24 8.64
CA PRO A 260 -8.17 -22.91 7.22
C PRO A 260 -9.52 -23.40 6.68
N LYS A 261 -10.05 -22.67 5.68
CA LYS A 261 -11.33 -22.97 5.04
C LYS A 261 -11.12 -23.30 3.55
N GLU A 262 -12.01 -24.12 2.99
CA GLU A 262 -12.04 -24.29 1.55
C GLU A 262 -12.41 -22.96 0.88
N ALA A 263 -11.51 -22.46 0.03
CA ALA A 263 -11.70 -21.24 -0.74
C ALA A 263 -11.01 -21.37 -2.11
N LYS A 264 -11.59 -20.75 -3.11
CA LYS A 264 -10.93 -20.67 -4.42
C LYS A 264 -9.74 -19.72 -4.31
N VAL A 265 -8.57 -20.21 -4.68
CA VAL A 265 -7.36 -19.36 -4.78
C VAL A 265 -7.32 -18.75 -6.18
N GLN A 266 -7.17 -17.44 -6.26
CA GLN A 266 -6.93 -16.76 -7.52
C GLN A 266 -5.54 -17.13 -8.04
N ILE A 267 -5.50 -17.86 -9.14
CA ILE A 267 -4.26 -18.32 -9.78
C ILE A 267 -3.87 -17.40 -10.94
N ASN A 268 -4.87 -16.83 -11.60
CA ASN A 268 -4.73 -15.86 -12.68
C ASN A 268 -5.61 -14.63 -12.41
N ASP A 269 -5.27 -13.49 -12.99
CA ASP A 269 -6.06 -12.26 -12.82
C ASP A 269 -7.48 -12.35 -13.41
N SER A 270 -7.71 -13.30 -14.33
CA SER A 270 -9.04 -13.59 -14.88
C SER A 270 -9.93 -14.43 -13.96
N ASP A 271 -9.35 -15.01 -12.89
CA ASP A 271 -10.13 -15.78 -11.94
C ASP A 271 -10.95 -14.83 -11.04
N PRO A 272 -12.18 -15.19 -10.66
CA PRO A 272 -12.96 -14.36 -9.75
C PRO A 272 -12.25 -14.20 -8.41
N ALA A 273 -12.27 -12.98 -7.86
CA ALA A 273 -11.68 -12.70 -6.56
C ALA A 273 -12.28 -13.63 -5.48
N PRO A 274 -11.44 -14.16 -4.55
CA PRO A 274 -11.94 -14.98 -3.46
C PRO A 274 -12.85 -14.13 -2.56
N GLY A 275 -14.02 -14.65 -2.20
CA GLY A 275 -14.88 -14.04 -1.18
C GLY A 275 -16.25 -13.54 -1.61
N GLN A 276 -16.70 -13.77 -2.84
CA GLN A 276 -18.13 -13.61 -3.13
C GLN A 276 -18.89 -14.81 -2.55
N SER A 277 -19.43 -14.63 -1.35
CA SER A 277 -20.30 -15.62 -0.73
C SER A 277 -21.60 -15.76 -1.53
N THR A 278 -22.19 -16.95 -1.51
CA THR A 278 -23.44 -17.24 -2.23
C THR A 278 -24.70 -16.86 -1.43
N ASN A 279 -24.56 -16.32 -0.22
CA ASN A 279 -25.66 -15.97 0.70
C ASN A 279 -25.77 -14.47 0.94
N ALA A 280 -26.14 -13.72 -0.09
CA ALA A 280 -26.28 -12.25 -0.03
C ALA A 280 -27.20 -11.75 1.11
N ALA A 281 -28.18 -12.52 1.55
CA ALA A 281 -29.10 -12.12 2.62
C ALA A 281 -28.48 -12.24 4.02
N GLU A 282 -27.65 -13.27 4.27
CA GLU A 282 -26.93 -13.44 5.56
C GLU A 282 -25.81 -12.41 5.68
N ASP A 283 -25.11 -12.13 4.58
CA ASP A 283 -24.08 -11.11 4.52
C ASP A 283 -24.63 -9.71 4.77
N GLN A 284 -25.84 -9.42 4.25
CA GLN A 284 -26.48 -8.12 4.45
C GLN A 284 -26.96 -7.94 5.90
N ALA A 285 -27.53 -8.98 6.52
CA ALA A 285 -27.96 -8.92 7.92
C ALA A 285 -26.77 -8.74 8.88
N SER A 286 -25.66 -9.46 8.61
CA SER A 286 -24.39 -9.30 9.36
C SER A 286 -23.83 -7.89 9.22
N LEU A 287 -23.88 -7.31 8.03
CA LEU A 287 -23.38 -5.97 7.76
C LEU A 287 -24.23 -4.89 8.46
N GLU A 288 -25.56 -5.04 8.51
CA GLU A 288 -26.45 -4.13 9.26
C GLU A 288 -26.14 -4.17 10.78
N GLU A 289 -25.81 -5.34 11.32
CA GLU A 289 -25.37 -5.48 12.71
C GLU A 289 -24.05 -4.74 12.95
N VAL A 290 -23.08 -4.89 12.03
CA VAL A 290 -21.81 -4.16 12.10
C VAL A 290 -22.04 -2.65 12.08
N VAL A 291 -22.84 -2.15 11.15
CA VAL A 291 -23.17 -0.71 11.05
C VAL A 291 -23.85 -0.21 12.33
N SER A 292 -24.77 -0.98 12.92
CA SER A 292 -25.46 -0.61 14.16
C SER A 292 -24.53 -0.57 15.38
N SER A 293 -23.42 -1.30 15.34
CA SER A 293 -22.42 -1.33 16.41
C SER A 293 -21.42 -0.17 16.36
N LEU A 294 -21.38 0.59 15.26
CA LEU A 294 -20.48 1.73 15.12
C LEU A 294 -20.90 2.88 16.05
N PRO A 295 -19.93 3.55 16.71
CA PRO A 295 -20.22 4.73 17.50
C PRO A 295 -20.72 5.86 16.60
N ALA A 296 -21.81 6.52 16.97
CA ALA A 296 -22.33 7.64 16.20
C ALA A 296 -21.26 8.77 16.06
N PRO A 297 -21.03 9.32 14.88
CA PRO A 297 -20.02 10.38 14.68
C PRO A 297 -20.16 11.55 15.66
N ALA A 298 -21.39 11.94 15.99
CA ALA A 298 -21.66 13.00 16.95
C ALA A 298 -21.15 12.70 18.37
N SER A 299 -21.07 11.42 18.78
CA SER A 299 -20.55 11.01 20.09
C SER A 299 -19.03 11.05 20.15
N MET A 300 -18.36 11.17 19.00
CA MET A 300 -16.90 11.20 18.83
C MET A 300 -16.43 12.56 18.28
N ALA A 301 -17.16 13.62 18.53
CA ALA A 301 -16.82 14.94 18.03
C ALA A 301 -15.39 15.34 18.44
N GLY A 302 -14.57 15.73 17.45
CA GLY A 302 -13.17 16.11 17.65
C GLY A 302 -12.18 14.92 17.71
N TYR A 303 -12.66 13.67 17.69
CA TYR A 303 -11.77 12.51 17.55
C TYR A 303 -11.34 12.34 16.10
N ARG A 304 -10.05 12.11 15.90
CA ARG A 304 -9.46 11.90 14.59
C ARG A 304 -8.22 11.01 14.72
N LEU A 305 -8.05 10.13 13.76
CA LEU A 305 -6.83 9.36 13.59
C LEU A 305 -5.83 10.09 12.68
N THR A 306 -4.54 9.83 12.85
CA THR A 306 -3.47 10.40 12.03
C THR A 306 -3.00 9.34 11.04
N PRO A 307 -3.21 9.51 9.72
CA PRO A 307 -2.67 8.57 8.74
C PRO A 307 -1.14 8.65 8.73
N ALA A 308 -0.48 7.51 8.61
CA ALA A 308 0.95 7.48 8.35
C ALA A 308 1.20 7.80 6.87
N GLU A 309 2.29 8.51 6.57
CA GLU A 309 2.66 8.90 5.22
C GLU A 309 4.01 8.27 4.86
N PHE A 310 4.17 7.89 3.58
CA PHE A 310 5.49 7.62 3.02
C PHE A 310 6.12 8.97 2.66
N GLU A 311 7.29 9.25 3.20
CA GLU A 311 8.16 10.33 2.74
C GLU A 311 9.11 9.85 1.65
#